data_543fdacfab85c958b6e225957b30a50a
#
_entry.id   543fdacfab85c958b6e225957b30a50a
#
_cell.length_a   1.000
_cell.length_b   1.000
_cell.length_c   1.000
_cell.angle_alpha   90.00
_cell.angle_beta   90.00
_cell.angle_gamma   90.00
#
_symmetry.space_group_name_H-M   'P 1'
#
loop_
_entity.id
_entity.type
_entity.pdbx_description
1 polymer ?
#
loop_
_entity_poly.entity_id
_entity_poly.type
_entity_poly.pdbx_seq_one_letter_code
_entity_poly.pdbx_strand_id
1 'polypeptide(L)'
;NTEWKSGLLIEEKLHSELFNYATSNTTFEELYYHMNEFIKKCGYLNLDFNGNLGHSIVKNKNHRIYIENGNKKKLGNVKYFTFEPHISLPNSDYGYKKENIYYFNNDKLIEL
;
A
#
# COMPACT_ATOMS: atom_id res chain seq x y z
N ASN A 1 -18.47 -4.90 -16.26
CA ASN A 1 -18.85 -5.66 -15.06
C ASN A 1 -18.79 -4.74 -13.85
N THR A 2 -19.87 -4.68 -13.08
CA THR A 2 -20.01 -3.77 -11.92
C THR A 2 -18.98 -4.08 -10.84
N GLU A 3 -18.74 -5.36 -10.55
CA GLU A 3 -17.77 -5.77 -9.54
C GLU A 3 -16.36 -5.32 -9.93
N TRP A 4 -16.01 -5.46 -11.20
CA TRP A 4 -14.71 -5.05 -11.73
C TRP A 4 -14.50 -3.55 -11.59
N LYS A 5 -15.51 -2.75 -11.95
CA LYS A 5 -15.45 -1.29 -11.81
C LYS A 5 -15.31 -0.88 -10.35
N SER A 6 -16.05 -1.53 -9.45
CA SER A 6 -15.97 -1.26 -8.01
C SER A 6 -14.57 -1.56 -7.46
N GLY A 7 -13.97 -2.67 -7.88
CA GLY A 7 -12.62 -3.04 -7.46
C GLY A 7 -11.58 -2.02 -7.87
N LEU A 8 -11.67 -1.51 -9.10
CA LEU A 8 -10.76 -0.47 -9.58
C LEU A 8 -10.92 0.83 -8.79
N LEU A 9 -12.17 1.19 -8.46
CA LEU A 9 -12.45 2.39 -7.64
C LEU A 9 -11.88 2.25 -6.24
N ILE A 10 -11.96 1.05 -5.64
CA ILE A 10 -11.37 0.81 -4.32
C ILE A 10 -9.84 0.93 -4.38
N GLU A 11 -9.19 0.42 -5.43
CA GLU A 11 -7.74 0.59 -5.57
C GLU A 11 -7.36 2.08 -5.62
N GLU A 12 -8.11 2.88 -6.38
CA GLU A 12 -7.87 4.32 -6.43
C GLU A 12 -8.09 4.97 -5.06
N LYS A 13 -9.11 4.54 -4.33
CA LYS A 13 -9.42 5.04 -2.99
C LYS A 13 -8.28 4.70 -2.02
N LEU A 14 -7.68 3.51 -2.13
CA LEU A 14 -6.54 3.12 -1.31
C LEU A 14 -5.34 4.02 -1.56
N HIS A 15 -5.04 4.31 -2.82
CA HIS A 15 -3.94 5.21 -3.16
C HIS A 15 -4.22 6.65 -2.70
N SER A 16 -5.48 7.10 -2.77
CA SER A 16 -5.86 8.42 -2.22
C SER A 16 -5.69 8.45 -0.71
N GLU A 17 -6.04 7.37 -0.02
CA GLU A 17 -5.89 7.28 1.44
C GLU A 17 -4.43 7.35 1.85
N LEU A 18 -3.53 6.83 1.02
CA LEU A 18 -2.09 6.96 1.26
C LEU A 18 -1.69 8.43 1.40
N PHE A 19 -2.18 9.31 0.51
CA PHE A 19 -1.91 10.74 0.59
C PHE A 19 -2.51 11.37 1.83
N ASN A 20 -3.68 10.90 2.27
CA ASN A 20 -4.34 11.47 3.45
C ASN A 20 -3.66 11.06 4.75
N TYR A 21 -3.12 9.85 4.81
CA TYR A 21 -2.59 9.28 6.04
C TYR A 21 -1.09 9.45 6.21
N ALA A 22 -0.31 9.19 5.17
CA ALA A 22 1.13 9.04 5.29
C ALA A 22 1.87 10.37 5.40
N THR A 23 2.83 10.41 6.34
CA THR A 23 3.82 11.48 6.44
C THR A 23 5.20 10.84 6.34
N SER A 24 6.25 11.66 6.22
CA SER A 24 7.62 11.14 6.19
C SER A 24 7.99 10.41 7.48
N ASN A 25 7.31 10.70 8.58
CA ASN A 25 7.53 10.06 9.88
C ASN A 25 6.68 8.80 10.09
N THR A 26 5.73 8.53 9.23
CA THR A 26 4.92 7.29 9.29
C THR A 26 5.85 6.09 9.07
N THR A 27 5.77 5.09 9.95
CA THR A 27 6.55 3.87 9.77
C THR A 27 5.89 2.95 8.75
N PHE A 28 6.69 2.06 8.17
CA PHE A 28 6.16 1.03 7.28
C PHE A 28 5.10 0.18 8.00
N GLU A 29 5.33 -0.14 9.28
CA GLU A 29 4.38 -0.90 10.10
C GLU A 29 3.06 -0.15 10.32
N GLU A 30 3.14 1.15 10.64
CA GLU A 30 1.93 1.97 10.81
C GLU A 30 1.10 2.01 9.53
N LEU A 31 1.76 2.16 8.39
CA LEU A 31 1.08 2.14 7.10
C LEU A 31 0.43 0.77 6.85
N TYR A 32 1.13 -0.30 7.18
CA TYR A 32 0.62 -1.68 7.08
C TYR A 32 -0.70 -1.83 7.85
N TYR A 33 -0.72 -1.44 9.11
CA TYR A 33 -1.92 -1.59 9.93
C TYR A 33 -3.06 -0.69 9.47
N HIS A 34 -2.76 0.57 9.19
CA HIS A 34 -3.78 1.52 8.76
C HIS A 34 -4.46 1.07 7.45
N MET A 35 -3.66 0.69 6.47
CA MET A 35 -4.19 0.34 5.15
C MET A 35 -4.90 -1.01 5.16
N ASN A 36 -4.42 -1.98 5.93
CA ASN A 36 -5.12 -3.26 6.04
C ASN A 36 -6.48 -3.10 6.73
N GLU A 37 -6.57 -2.25 7.76
CA GLU A 37 -7.85 -1.90 8.37
C GLU A 37 -8.77 -1.20 7.37
N PHE A 38 -8.23 -0.30 6.58
CA PHE A 38 -9.00 0.43 5.57
C PHE A 38 -9.55 -0.53 4.50
N ILE A 39 -8.74 -1.46 4.02
CA ILE A 39 -9.15 -2.50 3.07
C ILE A 39 -10.33 -3.28 3.64
N LYS A 40 -10.21 -3.71 4.90
CA LYS A 40 -11.26 -4.45 5.59
C LYS A 40 -12.54 -3.65 5.72
N LYS A 41 -12.45 -2.38 6.08
CA LYS A 41 -13.61 -1.50 6.18
C LYS A 41 -14.31 -1.30 4.85
N CYS A 42 -13.59 -1.38 3.75
CA CYS A 42 -14.16 -1.31 2.41
C CYS A 42 -14.84 -2.62 1.98
N GLY A 43 -14.75 -3.67 2.82
CA GLY A 43 -15.35 -4.97 2.52
C GLY A 43 -14.50 -5.86 1.65
N TYR A 44 -13.21 -5.56 1.52
CA TYR A 44 -12.28 -6.31 0.68
C TYR A 44 -11.28 -7.11 1.52
N LEU A 45 -10.63 -8.06 0.88
CA LEU A 45 -9.55 -8.87 1.46
C LEU A 45 -8.23 -8.47 0.81
N ASN A 46 -7.16 -8.48 1.61
CA ASN A 46 -5.80 -8.38 1.08
C ASN A 46 -5.37 -9.78 0.65
N LEU A 47 -5.04 -9.93 -0.64
CA LEU A 47 -4.68 -11.23 -1.22
C LEU A 47 -3.22 -11.63 -0.94
N ASP A 48 -2.40 -10.71 -0.44
CA ASP A 48 -1.05 -11.07 -0.05
C ASP A 48 -1.09 -11.94 1.21
N PHE A 49 -0.33 -13.03 1.20
CA PHE A 49 -0.33 -13.99 2.30
C PHE A 49 0.02 -13.36 3.65
N ASN A 50 0.97 -12.44 3.67
CA ASN A 50 1.41 -11.74 4.87
C ASN A 50 0.76 -10.36 5.02
N GLY A 51 -0.14 -9.98 4.12
CA GLY A 51 -0.78 -8.68 4.14
C GLY A 51 0.12 -7.54 3.70
N ASN A 52 1.27 -7.82 3.08
CA ASN A 52 2.21 -6.80 2.63
C ASN A 52 1.57 -5.93 1.56
N LEU A 53 1.98 -4.65 1.51
CA LEU A 53 1.37 -3.65 0.63
C LEU A 53 2.37 -2.97 -0.30
N GLY A 54 3.62 -3.39 -0.26
CA GLY A 54 4.66 -2.81 -1.09
C GLY A 54 6.01 -2.86 -0.40
N HIS A 55 6.98 -2.15 -0.98
CA HIS A 55 8.37 -2.23 -0.50
C HIS A 55 9.19 -1.05 -0.99
N SER A 56 10.35 -0.83 -0.33
CA SER A 56 11.34 0.11 -0.83
C SER A 56 11.92 -0.36 -2.15
N ILE A 57 12.38 0.58 -2.97
CA ILE A 57 13.05 0.27 -4.23
C ILE A 57 14.54 0.43 -4.02
N VAL A 58 15.28 -0.67 -4.12
CA VAL A 58 16.73 -0.73 -3.93
C VAL A 58 17.34 -1.66 -4.97
N LYS A 59 18.65 -1.49 -5.22
CA LYS A 59 19.36 -2.32 -6.20
C LYS A 59 19.41 -3.79 -5.79
N ASN A 60 19.68 -4.06 -4.51
CA ASN A 60 19.77 -5.42 -4.00
C ASN A 60 18.43 -5.81 -3.38
N LYS A 61 17.76 -6.77 -3.99
CA LYS A 61 16.46 -7.27 -3.55
C LYS A 61 16.47 -7.71 -2.07
N ASN A 62 17.61 -8.21 -1.59
CA ASN A 62 17.74 -8.66 -0.21
C ASN A 62 17.72 -7.50 0.80
N HIS A 63 17.88 -6.26 0.33
CA HIS A 63 17.86 -5.08 1.18
C HIS A 63 16.50 -4.35 1.14
N ARG A 64 15.47 -4.94 0.51
CA ARG A 64 14.13 -4.36 0.48
C ARG A 64 13.55 -4.21 1.88
N ILE A 65 12.88 -3.10 2.08
CA ILE A 65 12.11 -2.84 3.30
C ILE A 65 10.64 -2.93 2.90
N TYR A 66 9.90 -3.83 3.54
CA TYR A 66 8.52 -4.12 3.17
C TYR A 66 7.53 -3.38 4.05
N ILE A 67 6.38 -3.02 3.45
CA ILE A 67 5.24 -2.50 4.21
C ILE A 67 4.58 -3.71 4.88
N GLU A 68 5.02 -4.00 6.10
CA GLU A 68 4.65 -5.22 6.81
C GLU A 68 4.69 -5.03 8.31
N ASN A 69 4.13 -6.01 9.03
CA ASN A 69 4.16 -6.05 10.48
C ASN A 69 5.60 -6.08 10.99
N GLY A 70 5.88 -5.29 12.00
CA GLY A 70 7.19 -5.27 12.67
C GLY A 70 8.23 -4.37 12.05
N ASN A 71 7.95 -3.77 10.90
CA ASN A 71 8.92 -2.88 10.25
C ASN A 71 8.75 -1.46 10.76
N LYS A 72 9.68 -1.02 11.61
CA LYS A 72 9.62 0.29 12.27
C LYS A 72 10.41 1.38 11.56
N LYS A 73 10.89 1.13 10.35
CA LYS A 73 11.52 2.16 9.53
C LYS A 73 10.49 3.19 9.10
N LYS A 74 10.92 4.45 8.97
CA LYS A 74 10.04 5.53 8.50
C LYS A 74 10.01 5.56 6.98
N LEU A 75 8.85 5.87 6.42
CA LEU A 75 8.69 6.01 4.96
C LEU A 75 9.65 7.05 4.38
N GLY A 76 9.89 8.14 5.08
CA GLY A 76 10.79 9.20 4.65
C GLY A 76 12.27 8.81 4.62
N ASN A 77 12.63 7.65 5.20
CA ASN A 77 14.02 7.20 5.23
C ASN A 77 14.42 6.37 4.02
N VAL A 78 13.49 6.08 3.12
CA VAL A 78 13.80 5.42 1.86
C VAL A 78 13.66 6.41 0.71
N LYS A 79 14.40 6.18 -0.37
CA LYS A 79 14.34 7.09 -1.52
C LYS A 79 13.02 6.95 -2.27
N TYR A 80 12.62 5.72 -2.54
CA TYR A 80 11.37 5.39 -3.22
C TYR A 80 10.75 4.16 -2.59
N PHE A 81 9.43 4.08 -2.60
CA PHE A 81 8.74 2.85 -2.21
C PHE A 81 7.53 2.62 -3.13
N THR A 82 7.17 1.36 -3.30
CA THR A 82 5.94 1.00 -4.01
C THR A 82 4.79 0.93 -3.03
N PHE A 83 3.59 1.24 -3.51
CA PHE A 83 2.35 0.92 -2.80
C PHE A 83 1.49 0.18 -3.80
N GLU A 84 1.20 -1.10 -3.50
CA GLU A 84 0.62 -2.02 -4.48
C GLU A 84 -0.38 -2.99 -3.85
N PRO A 85 -1.44 -2.49 -3.20
CA PRO A 85 -2.43 -3.38 -2.59
C PRO A 85 -3.03 -4.33 -3.62
N HIS A 86 -3.09 -5.61 -3.29
CA HIS A 86 -3.70 -6.65 -4.11
C HIS A 86 -4.92 -7.16 -3.36
N ILE A 87 -6.10 -6.85 -3.86
CA ILE A 87 -7.36 -7.02 -3.11
C ILE A 87 -8.41 -7.79 -3.91
N SER A 88 -9.36 -8.37 -3.19
CA SER A 88 -10.55 -8.96 -3.80
C SER A 88 -11.73 -8.89 -2.82
N LEU A 89 -12.93 -9.04 -3.34
CA LEU A 89 -14.10 -9.31 -2.51
C LEU A 89 -14.01 -10.75 -1.99
N PRO A 90 -14.60 -11.04 -0.80
CA PRO A 90 -14.68 -12.42 -0.32
C PRO A 90 -15.40 -13.29 -1.36
N ASN A 91 -14.86 -14.50 -1.58
CA ASN A 91 -15.44 -15.49 -2.49
C ASN A 91 -15.54 -15.04 -3.95
N SER A 92 -14.74 -14.05 -4.35
CA SER A 92 -14.69 -13.58 -5.74
C SER A 92 -13.59 -14.27 -6.51
N ASP A 93 -13.80 -14.45 -7.83
CA ASP A 93 -12.77 -14.93 -8.74
C ASP A 93 -11.87 -13.81 -9.25
N TYR A 94 -12.18 -12.55 -8.90
CA TYR A 94 -11.42 -11.39 -9.38
C TYR A 94 -10.54 -10.78 -8.31
N GLY A 95 -9.30 -10.49 -8.71
CA GLY A 95 -8.37 -9.72 -7.88
C GLY A 95 -8.04 -8.41 -8.59
N TYR A 96 -7.70 -7.38 -7.81
CA TYR A 96 -7.38 -6.05 -8.32
C TYR A 96 -6.07 -5.60 -7.71
N LYS A 97 -5.22 -4.99 -8.53
CA LYS A 97 -3.93 -4.49 -8.08
C LYS A 97 -3.57 -3.23 -8.85
N LYS A 98 -3.23 -2.17 -8.13
CA LYS A 98 -2.67 -0.96 -8.72
C LYS A 98 -1.38 -0.65 -8.00
N GLU A 99 -0.29 -0.59 -8.75
CA GLU A 99 1.04 -0.32 -8.21
C GLU A 99 1.51 1.05 -8.68
N ASN A 100 1.85 1.92 -7.72
CA ASN A 100 2.51 3.19 -8.00
C ASN A 100 3.76 3.30 -7.15
N ILE A 101 4.67 4.15 -7.59
CA ILE A 101 5.92 4.44 -6.88
C ILE A 101 5.78 5.82 -6.25
N TYR A 102 6.21 5.93 -4.99
CA TYR A 102 6.08 7.16 -4.20
C TYR A 102 7.41 7.55 -3.55
N TYR A 103 7.53 8.83 -3.24
CA TYR A 103 8.64 9.36 -2.45
C TYR A 103 8.20 10.60 -1.70
N PHE A 104 8.96 10.97 -0.66
CA PHE A 104 8.73 12.20 0.10
C PHE A 104 9.72 13.27 -0.31
N ASN A 105 9.22 14.46 -0.54
CA ASN A 105 10.01 15.65 -0.76
C ASN A 105 9.57 16.69 0.27
N ASN A 106 10.42 16.94 1.28
CA ASN A 106 10.11 17.87 2.39
C ASN A 106 8.74 17.59 3.02
N ASP A 107 8.53 16.35 3.46
CA ASP A 107 7.29 15.86 4.07
C ASP A 107 6.09 15.79 3.14
N LYS A 108 6.24 16.10 1.87
CA LYS A 108 5.16 15.99 0.91
C LYS A 108 5.30 14.68 0.13
N LEU A 109 4.24 13.88 0.17
CA LEU A 109 4.18 12.63 -0.61
C LEU A 109 3.96 12.96 -2.08
N ILE A 110 4.78 12.37 -2.93
CA ILE A 110 4.73 12.59 -4.38
C ILE A 110 4.69 11.22 -5.07
N GLU A 111 3.81 11.12 -6.04
CA GLU A 111 3.74 9.95 -6.93
C GLU A 111 4.71 10.18 -8.09
N LEU A 112 5.57 9.18 -8.31
CA LEU A 112 6.56 9.25 -9.38
C LEU A 112 5.90 9.18 -10.76
#